data_56edd3ea8cafb9ccba3cc8bdc74f93c8
#
_entry.id   56edd3ea8cafb9ccba3cc8bdc74f93c8
#
_cell.length_a   1.000
_cell.length_b   1.000
_cell.length_c   1.000
_cell.angle_alpha   90.00
_cell.angle_beta   90.00
_cell.angle_gamma   90.00
#
_symmetry.space_group_name_H-M   'P 1'
#
loop_
_entity.id
_entity.type
_entity.pdbx_description
1 polymer ?
#
loop_
_entity_poly.entity_id
_entity_poly.type
_entity_poly.pdbx_seq_one_letter_code
_entity_poly.pdbx_strand_id
1 'polypeptide(L)'
;MKNLLKMSDLSPAELTHILDVADQLKAQQKLGGTAPLLAGKTVALMFSKASTRTRTSFEVGVYQLGGLGNYMNTAELQAGRGEPLKDTARVLGRYYDCVVWRTYRQSDLEEFAELAGVPVINGLTDYAHPCQVLADLMTIRERRGSLAGRKLCFVGDGSSMANSLIVGGLLAGMQVTCVCPQSYRPAVDVLMFAHKYGSAFHLTADPAEGVQDADVVATAVWNTAKPGTPESEQRLRDFVGYQLTGKLLESAKPDVMVLHCLPAHRGEEISSAVFEQHAPEIFDEAENRLHVQKAVLAILLAGK
;
A
#
# COMPACT_ATOMS: atom_id res chain seq x y z
N MET A 1 4.38 -16.96 5.49
CA MET A 1 4.99 -15.60 5.50
C MET A 1 5.80 -15.38 6.77
N LYS A 2 7.04 -14.84 6.68
CA LYS A 2 7.88 -14.47 7.85
C LYS A 2 7.84 -12.96 8.13
N ASN A 3 7.87 -12.18 7.07
CA ASN A 3 7.82 -10.72 7.07
C ASN A 3 6.84 -10.26 5.98
N LEU A 4 6.50 -8.97 5.96
CA LEU A 4 5.81 -8.33 4.85
C LEU A 4 6.58 -7.06 4.47
N LEU A 5 7.63 -7.17 3.64
CA LEU A 5 8.47 -6.05 3.24
C LEU A 5 8.04 -5.46 1.89
N LYS A 6 7.55 -6.30 0.99
CA LYS A 6 7.05 -5.93 -0.35
C LYS A 6 6.05 -6.98 -0.85
N MET A 7 5.24 -6.65 -1.84
CA MET A 7 4.21 -7.57 -2.36
C MET A 7 4.80 -8.85 -2.98
N SER A 8 6.00 -8.78 -3.54
CA SER A 8 6.68 -9.96 -4.12
C SER A 8 7.18 -10.98 -3.07
N ASP A 9 7.08 -10.67 -1.78
CA ASP A 9 7.35 -11.63 -0.70
C ASP A 9 6.19 -12.63 -0.52
N LEU A 10 5.03 -12.34 -1.13
CA LEU A 10 3.83 -13.16 -1.04
C LEU A 10 3.70 -14.09 -2.24
N SER A 11 3.24 -15.30 -1.98
CA SER A 11 2.62 -16.14 -3.00
C SER A 11 1.16 -15.74 -3.24
N PRO A 12 0.55 -16.11 -4.40
CA PRO A 12 -0.89 -15.90 -4.63
C PRO A 12 -1.78 -16.48 -3.53
N ALA A 13 -1.39 -17.63 -2.97
CA ALA A 13 -2.14 -18.27 -1.89
C ALA A 13 -2.05 -17.47 -0.58
N GLU A 14 -0.87 -16.95 -0.22
CA GLU A 14 -0.71 -16.10 0.96
C GLU A 14 -1.47 -14.78 0.81
N LEU A 15 -1.44 -14.17 -0.38
CA LEU A 15 -2.24 -12.98 -0.69
C LEU A 15 -3.74 -13.25 -0.45
N THR A 16 -4.27 -14.31 -1.02
CA THR A 16 -5.68 -14.70 -0.86
C THR A 16 -6.00 -14.95 0.62
N HIS A 17 -5.15 -15.67 1.33
CA HIS A 17 -5.32 -15.94 2.75
C HIS A 17 -5.36 -14.67 3.61
N ILE A 18 -4.48 -13.69 3.35
CA ILE A 18 -4.51 -12.39 4.05
C ILE A 18 -5.86 -11.70 3.84
N LEU A 19 -6.34 -11.68 2.60
CA LEU A 19 -7.62 -11.05 2.29
C LEU A 19 -8.79 -11.77 2.98
N ASP A 20 -8.79 -13.11 3.00
CA ASP A 20 -9.84 -13.92 3.64
C ASP A 20 -9.88 -13.69 5.16
N VAL A 21 -8.73 -13.63 5.81
CA VAL A 21 -8.62 -13.30 7.24
C VAL A 21 -9.10 -11.86 7.49
N ALA A 22 -8.78 -10.93 6.59
CA ALA A 22 -9.23 -9.54 6.71
C ALA A 22 -10.76 -9.41 6.62
N ASP A 23 -11.40 -10.13 5.68
CA ASP A 23 -12.86 -10.16 5.55
C ASP A 23 -13.52 -10.73 6.81
N GLN A 24 -12.98 -11.83 7.36
CA GLN A 24 -13.48 -12.43 8.59
C GLN A 24 -13.38 -11.47 9.79
N LEU A 25 -12.23 -10.80 9.96
CA LEU A 25 -12.02 -9.83 11.04
C LEU A 25 -12.91 -8.59 10.88
N LYS A 26 -13.12 -8.12 9.65
CA LYS A 26 -14.04 -7.01 9.35
C LYS A 26 -15.48 -7.39 9.67
N ALA A 27 -15.94 -8.56 9.22
CA ALA A 27 -17.28 -9.06 9.47
C ALA A 27 -17.54 -9.24 10.99
N GLN A 28 -16.59 -9.85 11.70
CA GLN A 28 -16.67 -10.04 13.15
C GLN A 28 -16.79 -8.71 13.89
N GLN A 29 -15.99 -7.71 13.51
CA GLN A 29 -16.05 -6.37 14.12
C GLN A 29 -17.40 -5.68 13.87
N LYS A 30 -17.94 -5.77 12.64
CA LYS A 30 -19.27 -5.20 12.30
C LYS A 30 -20.41 -5.80 13.12
N LEU A 31 -20.26 -7.05 13.57
CA LEU A 31 -21.20 -7.72 14.47
C LEU A 31 -20.95 -7.41 15.96
N GLY A 32 -20.05 -6.49 16.29
CA GLY A 32 -19.69 -6.14 17.67
C GLY A 32 -18.80 -7.17 18.37
N GLY A 33 -18.29 -8.15 17.65
CA GLY A 33 -17.38 -9.16 18.19
C GLY A 33 -15.95 -8.63 18.37
N THR A 34 -15.22 -9.25 19.30
CA THR A 34 -13.80 -9.01 19.54
C THR A 34 -12.97 -10.23 19.16
N ALA A 35 -11.74 -10.00 18.71
CA ALA A 35 -10.80 -11.07 18.36
C ALA A 35 -9.45 -10.82 19.05
N PRO A 36 -9.29 -11.16 20.35
CA PRO A 36 -8.08 -10.84 21.12
C PRO A 36 -6.91 -11.77 20.73
N LEU A 37 -6.61 -11.86 19.43
CA LEU A 37 -5.59 -12.73 18.85
C LEU A 37 -4.16 -12.32 19.25
N LEU A 38 -3.97 -11.08 19.69
CA LEU A 38 -2.68 -10.53 20.13
C LEU A 38 -2.64 -10.27 21.64
N ALA A 39 -3.45 -10.97 22.43
CA ALA A 39 -3.42 -10.84 23.88
C ALA A 39 -1.99 -11.12 24.41
N GLY A 40 -1.43 -10.14 25.17
CA GLY A 40 -0.07 -10.19 25.70
C GLY A 40 1.05 -9.92 24.68
N LYS A 41 0.73 -9.60 23.43
CA LYS A 41 1.69 -9.26 22.38
C LYS A 41 1.97 -7.76 22.32
N THR A 42 3.19 -7.43 21.93
CA THR A 42 3.67 -6.05 21.77
C THR A 42 4.14 -5.80 20.33
N VAL A 43 3.75 -4.67 19.76
CA VAL A 43 4.12 -4.26 18.41
C VAL A 43 4.79 -2.89 18.44
N ALA A 44 6.04 -2.81 17.99
CA ALA A 44 6.71 -1.52 17.78
C ALA A 44 6.20 -0.86 16.51
N LEU A 45 5.75 0.39 16.60
CA LEU A 45 5.28 1.20 15.49
C LEU A 45 6.29 2.33 15.23
N MET A 46 7.34 2.02 14.46
CA MET A 46 8.45 2.92 14.15
C MET A 46 8.14 3.78 12.94
N PHE A 47 8.31 5.09 13.06
CA PHE A 47 8.01 6.03 11.98
C PHE A 47 9.12 7.06 11.81
N SER A 48 9.76 7.07 10.62
CA SER A 48 10.74 8.07 10.22
C SER A 48 10.10 9.27 9.49
N LYS A 49 8.84 9.17 9.15
CA LYS A 49 8.05 10.23 8.52
C LYS A 49 6.59 10.18 8.97
N ALA A 50 5.95 11.35 9.02
CA ALA A 50 4.57 11.49 9.47
C ALA A 50 3.60 10.60 8.69
N SER A 51 2.61 10.08 9.38
CA SER A 51 1.56 9.27 8.78
C SER A 51 0.32 9.24 9.68
N THR A 52 -0.78 9.80 9.20
CA THR A 52 -2.06 9.71 9.90
C THR A 52 -2.63 8.30 9.77
N ARG A 53 -2.85 7.84 8.55
CA ARG A 53 -3.56 6.57 8.26
C ARG A 53 -2.80 5.34 8.72
N THR A 54 -1.54 5.18 8.31
CA THR A 54 -0.76 3.99 8.66
C THR A 54 -0.54 3.88 10.16
N ARG A 55 -0.23 5.00 10.83
CA ARG A 55 -0.07 5.02 12.28
C ARG A 55 -1.37 4.61 12.96
N THR A 56 -2.44 5.37 12.73
CA THR A 56 -3.71 5.17 13.44
C THR A 56 -4.31 3.78 13.16
N SER A 57 -4.26 3.29 11.90
CA SER A 57 -4.80 1.97 11.58
C SER A 57 -4.02 0.82 12.25
N PHE A 58 -2.70 0.93 12.40
CA PHE A 58 -1.93 -0.06 13.18
C PHE A 58 -2.17 0.07 14.68
N GLU A 59 -2.17 1.28 15.27
CA GLU A 59 -2.47 1.49 16.68
C GLU A 59 -3.84 0.92 17.06
N VAL A 60 -4.87 1.30 16.31
CA VAL A 60 -6.23 0.79 16.51
C VAL A 60 -6.33 -0.71 16.23
N GLY A 61 -5.68 -1.20 15.17
CA GLY A 61 -5.68 -2.61 14.80
C GLY A 61 -5.06 -3.51 15.87
N VAL A 62 -3.90 -3.14 16.42
CA VAL A 62 -3.25 -3.86 17.51
C VAL A 62 -4.14 -3.86 18.76
N TYR A 63 -4.71 -2.70 19.12
CA TYR A 63 -5.62 -2.60 20.25
C TYR A 63 -6.87 -3.50 20.08
N GLN A 64 -7.51 -3.49 18.91
CA GLN A 64 -8.68 -4.32 18.64
C GLN A 64 -8.37 -5.83 18.65
N LEU A 65 -7.12 -6.20 18.40
CA LEU A 65 -6.65 -7.58 18.53
C LEU A 65 -6.17 -7.92 19.95
N GLY A 66 -6.29 -7.01 20.92
CA GLY A 66 -5.94 -7.23 22.33
C GLY A 66 -4.44 -7.09 22.64
N GLY A 67 -3.64 -6.56 21.73
CA GLY A 67 -2.21 -6.29 21.91
C GLY A 67 -1.90 -4.86 22.34
N LEU A 68 -0.62 -4.57 22.54
CA LEU A 68 -0.08 -3.24 22.80
C LEU A 68 0.73 -2.73 21.59
N GLY A 69 0.28 -1.66 20.95
CA GLY A 69 1.04 -0.91 19.95
C GLY A 69 1.79 0.25 20.59
N ASN A 70 3.11 0.29 20.44
CA ASN A 70 3.94 1.37 20.94
C ASN A 70 4.48 2.22 19.79
N TYR A 71 4.00 3.44 19.66
CA TYR A 71 4.48 4.39 18.67
C TYR A 71 5.86 4.95 19.04
N MET A 72 6.75 4.99 18.07
CA MET A 72 8.09 5.54 18.19
C MET A 72 8.42 6.40 16.96
N ASN A 73 8.76 7.68 17.20
CA ASN A 73 9.36 8.53 16.18
C ASN A 73 10.87 8.23 16.14
N THR A 74 11.39 7.80 15.00
CA THR A 74 12.81 7.43 14.88
C THR A 74 13.75 8.59 15.14
N ALA A 75 13.32 9.84 14.95
CA ALA A 75 14.12 11.02 15.29
C ALA A 75 14.36 11.17 16.81
N GLU A 76 13.53 10.54 17.65
CA GLU A 76 13.65 10.53 19.11
C GLU A 76 14.44 9.34 19.63
N LEU A 77 14.73 8.35 18.78
CA LEU A 77 15.52 7.17 19.10
C LEU A 77 17.02 7.44 18.98
N GLN A 78 17.83 6.54 19.54
CA GLN A 78 19.29 6.62 19.44
C GLN A 78 19.81 6.42 17.99
N ALA A 79 19.05 5.71 17.15
CA ALA A 79 19.30 5.61 15.73
C ALA A 79 19.41 6.99 15.04
N GLY A 80 18.59 7.97 15.47
CA GLY A 80 18.68 9.37 15.07
C GLY A 80 19.92 10.12 15.60
N ARG A 81 20.68 9.50 16.50
CA ARG A 81 21.87 10.07 17.16
C ARG A 81 23.15 9.30 16.85
N GLY A 82 23.15 8.45 15.83
CA GLY A 82 24.31 7.72 15.33
C GLY A 82 24.47 6.28 15.82
N GLU A 83 23.46 5.70 16.52
CA GLU A 83 23.44 4.27 16.78
C GLU A 83 23.28 3.50 15.46
N PRO A 84 24.12 2.47 15.21
CA PRO A 84 23.96 1.65 14.02
C PRO A 84 22.58 0.98 13.96
N LEU A 85 21.94 0.96 12.79
CA LEU A 85 20.61 0.36 12.56
C LEU A 85 20.54 -1.10 13.07
N LYS A 86 21.62 -1.86 12.88
CA LYS A 86 21.74 -3.25 13.32
C LYS A 86 21.61 -3.43 14.83
N ASP A 87 22.07 -2.45 15.62
CA ASP A 87 22.00 -2.54 17.08
C ASP A 87 20.58 -2.20 17.56
N THR A 88 19.96 -1.16 17.01
CA THR A 88 18.54 -0.86 17.21
C THR A 88 17.66 -2.07 16.85
N ALA A 89 17.90 -2.74 15.70
CA ALA A 89 17.13 -3.92 15.29
C ALA A 89 17.22 -5.05 16.30
N ARG A 90 18.43 -5.38 16.76
CA ARG A 90 18.66 -6.44 17.76
C ARG A 90 18.04 -6.15 19.12
N VAL A 91 18.03 -4.89 19.56
CA VAL A 91 17.41 -4.48 20.83
C VAL A 91 15.89 -4.57 20.71
N LEU A 92 15.29 -3.96 19.68
CA LEU A 92 13.85 -3.93 19.53
C LEU A 92 13.27 -5.34 19.30
N GLY A 93 13.98 -6.20 18.58
CA GLY A 93 13.60 -7.59 18.41
C GLY A 93 13.63 -8.45 19.68
N ARG A 94 14.19 -7.93 20.79
CA ARG A 94 14.14 -8.56 22.12
C ARG A 94 13.04 -8.02 23.02
N TYR A 95 12.49 -6.86 22.66
CA TYR A 95 11.44 -6.20 23.44
C TYR A 95 10.05 -6.41 22.85
N TYR A 96 9.97 -6.54 21.52
CA TYR A 96 8.70 -6.59 20.79
C TYR A 96 8.53 -7.93 20.06
N ASP A 97 7.28 -8.33 19.91
CA ASP A 97 6.91 -9.51 19.12
C ASP A 97 6.87 -9.23 17.61
N CYS A 98 6.73 -7.95 17.22
CA CYS A 98 6.71 -7.51 15.83
C CYS A 98 7.13 -6.05 15.72
N VAL A 99 7.71 -5.67 14.58
CA VAL A 99 8.03 -4.27 14.25
C VAL A 99 7.32 -3.87 12.97
N VAL A 100 6.57 -2.78 13.01
CA VAL A 100 6.07 -2.06 11.84
C VAL A 100 6.98 -0.87 11.64
N TRP A 101 7.62 -0.76 10.48
CA TRP A 101 8.50 0.38 10.22
C TRP A 101 8.12 1.13 8.94
N ARG A 102 7.88 2.43 9.08
CA ARG A 102 7.71 3.36 7.98
C ARG A 102 8.97 4.20 7.86
N THR A 103 9.74 3.96 6.80
CA THR A 103 11.05 4.59 6.60
C THR A 103 11.19 5.13 5.17
N TYR A 104 12.38 5.55 4.81
CA TYR A 104 12.71 6.04 3.47
C TYR A 104 13.21 4.90 2.59
N ARG A 105 14.35 4.32 2.89
CA ARG A 105 15.01 3.33 2.02
C ARG A 105 14.50 1.92 2.30
N GLN A 106 14.17 1.20 1.23
CA GLN A 106 13.81 -0.21 1.30
C GLN A 106 14.95 -1.06 1.87
N SER A 107 16.20 -0.76 1.47
CA SER A 107 17.39 -1.48 1.96
C SER A 107 17.55 -1.43 3.48
N ASP A 108 17.22 -0.29 4.11
CA ASP A 108 17.30 -0.18 5.56
C ASP A 108 16.26 -1.08 6.25
N LEU A 109 15.07 -1.16 5.68
CA LEU A 109 14.00 -2.03 6.18
C LEU A 109 14.38 -3.52 6.03
N GLU A 110 14.98 -3.90 4.92
CA GLU A 110 15.43 -5.27 4.65
C GLU A 110 16.56 -5.67 5.60
N GLU A 111 17.59 -4.81 5.78
CA GLU A 111 18.67 -5.01 6.77
C GLU A 111 18.12 -5.15 8.19
N PHE A 112 17.17 -4.29 8.57
CA PHE A 112 16.52 -4.39 9.88
C PHE A 112 15.79 -5.71 10.06
N ALA A 113 15.04 -6.15 9.06
CA ALA A 113 14.27 -7.40 9.11
C ALA A 113 15.14 -8.65 9.21
N GLU A 114 16.35 -8.63 8.64
CA GLU A 114 17.33 -9.71 8.77
C GLU A 114 17.85 -9.87 10.21
N LEU A 115 17.96 -8.77 10.94
CA LEU A 115 18.63 -8.69 12.24
C LEU A 115 17.68 -8.64 13.43
N ALA A 116 16.43 -8.24 13.24
CA ALA A 116 15.46 -8.06 14.32
C ALA A 116 15.08 -9.38 15.02
N GLY A 117 15.10 -10.51 14.30
CA GLY A 117 14.71 -11.81 14.86
C GLY A 117 13.21 -11.99 15.13
N VAL A 118 12.41 -10.97 14.84
CA VAL A 118 10.94 -10.95 14.93
C VAL A 118 10.36 -10.50 13.59
N PRO A 119 9.07 -10.76 13.30
CA PRO A 119 8.42 -10.30 12.09
C PRO A 119 8.53 -8.78 11.91
N VAL A 120 8.78 -8.35 10.66
CA VAL A 120 8.82 -6.94 10.28
C VAL A 120 7.80 -6.68 9.17
N ILE A 121 7.04 -5.59 9.34
CA ILE A 121 6.02 -5.14 8.40
C ILE A 121 6.42 -3.78 7.84
N ASN A 122 6.41 -3.66 6.51
CA ASN A 122 6.65 -2.41 5.81
C ASN A 122 5.44 -1.46 5.93
N GLY A 123 5.59 -0.37 6.67
CA GLY A 123 4.60 0.70 6.78
C GLY A 123 4.61 1.71 5.62
N LEU A 124 5.58 1.67 4.76
CA LEU A 124 5.91 2.36 3.51
C LEU A 124 7.41 2.66 3.44
N THR A 125 7.99 2.42 2.28
CA THR A 125 9.32 2.89 1.89
C THR A 125 9.24 3.68 0.56
N ASP A 126 10.38 4.11 0.05
CA ASP A 126 10.52 4.66 -1.31
C ASP A 126 10.19 3.66 -2.42
N TYR A 127 10.29 2.36 -2.12
CA TYR A 127 10.13 1.27 -3.08
C TYR A 127 8.75 0.58 -3.00
N ALA A 128 8.17 0.38 -1.80
CA ALA A 128 6.98 -0.44 -1.64
C ALA A 128 6.00 0.08 -0.58
N HIS A 129 4.71 -0.18 -0.81
CA HIS A 129 3.60 0.06 0.12
C HIS A 129 2.65 -1.15 0.19
N PRO A 130 3.10 -2.31 0.69
CA PRO A 130 2.31 -3.55 0.63
C PRO A 130 0.97 -3.46 1.37
N CYS A 131 0.93 -2.83 2.55
CA CYS A 131 -0.31 -2.69 3.31
C CYS A 131 -1.38 -1.84 2.59
N GLN A 132 -0.98 -0.91 1.72
CA GLN A 132 -1.93 -0.16 0.92
C GLN A 132 -2.53 -1.05 -0.16
N VAL A 133 -1.71 -1.74 -0.91
CA VAL A 133 -2.17 -2.59 -2.01
C VAL A 133 -3.04 -3.75 -1.53
N LEU A 134 -2.77 -4.29 -0.35
CA LEU A 134 -3.69 -5.26 0.27
C LEU A 134 -5.08 -4.64 0.53
N ALA A 135 -5.14 -3.37 0.95
CA ALA A 135 -6.43 -2.68 1.15
C ALA A 135 -7.12 -2.37 -0.18
N ASP A 136 -6.37 -1.97 -1.21
CA ASP A 136 -6.88 -1.75 -2.56
C ASP A 136 -7.55 -3.05 -3.07
N LEU A 137 -6.83 -4.17 -3.01
CA LEU A 137 -7.33 -5.48 -3.45
C LEU A 137 -8.54 -5.96 -2.63
N MET A 138 -8.53 -5.76 -1.31
CA MET A 138 -9.68 -6.06 -0.46
C MET A 138 -10.91 -5.25 -0.91
N THR A 139 -10.73 -3.95 -1.15
CA THR A 139 -11.83 -3.05 -1.55
C THR A 139 -12.39 -3.43 -2.93
N ILE A 140 -11.51 -3.75 -3.88
CA ILE A 140 -11.93 -4.25 -5.20
C ILE A 140 -12.75 -5.53 -5.03
N ARG A 141 -12.26 -6.49 -4.23
CA ARG A 141 -12.94 -7.76 -3.98
C ARG A 141 -14.32 -7.58 -3.32
N GLU A 142 -14.42 -6.72 -2.31
CA GLU A 142 -15.69 -6.42 -1.64
C GLU A 142 -16.74 -5.85 -2.60
N ARG A 143 -16.33 -4.94 -3.48
CA ARG A 143 -17.26 -4.24 -4.37
C ARG A 143 -17.53 -4.96 -5.69
N ARG A 144 -16.62 -5.82 -6.14
CA ARG A 144 -16.66 -6.50 -7.45
C ARG A 144 -16.78 -8.03 -7.36
N GLY A 145 -16.73 -8.61 -6.18
CA GLY A 145 -16.86 -10.05 -5.92
C GLY A 145 -15.61 -10.87 -6.25
N SER A 146 -14.81 -10.49 -7.25
CA SER A 146 -13.58 -11.20 -7.61
C SER A 146 -12.51 -10.24 -8.08
N LEU A 147 -11.24 -10.67 -8.01
CA LEU A 147 -10.07 -9.95 -8.54
C LEU A 147 -9.65 -10.49 -9.91
N ALA A 148 -9.64 -11.82 -10.06
CA ALA A 148 -9.14 -12.49 -11.26
C ALA A 148 -9.83 -12.01 -12.55
N GLY A 149 -9.02 -11.69 -13.55
CA GLY A 149 -9.46 -11.25 -14.87
C GLY A 149 -9.91 -9.80 -14.98
N ARG A 150 -10.02 -9.05 -13.85
CA ARG A 150 -10.35 -7.62 -13.90
C ARG A 150 -9.18 -6.78 -14.35
N LYS A 151 -9.49 -5.70 -15.06
CA LYS A 151 -8.50 -4.72 -15.51
C LYS A 151 -8.30 -3.64 -14.43
N LEU A 152 -7.09 -3.56 -13.90
CA LEU A 152 -6.64 -2.54 -12.97
C LEU A 152 -5.67 -1.61 -13.70
N CYS A 153 -5.97 -0.32 -13.75
CA CYS A 153 -5.10 0.69 -14.29
C CYS A 153 -4.58 1.59 -13.18
N PHE A 154 -3.27 1.74 -13.07
CA PHE A 154 -2.65 2.78 -12.23
C PHE A 154 -2.18 3.93 -13.10
N VAL A 155 -2.57 5.16 -12.76
CA VAL A 155 -2.14 6.38 -13.45
C VAL A 155 -1.36 7.26 -12.49
N GLY A 156 -0.08 7.49 -12.76
CA GLY A 156 0.76 8.33 -11.90
C GLY A 156 2.24 8.05 -11.99
N ASP A 157 2.95 8.30 -10.89
CA ASP A 157 4.39 8.08 -10.75
C ASP A 157 4.68 6.58 -10.54
N GLY A 158 5.63 6.02 -11.27
CA GLY A 158 6.11 4.64 -11.11
C GLY A 158 6.90 4.38 -9.82
N SER A 159 6.46 4.95 -8.71
CA SER A 159 7.08 4.84 -7.39
C SER A 159 6.50 3.68 -6.54
N SER A 160 6.60 3.78 -5.23
CA SER A 160 6.23 2.72 -4.28
C SER A 160 4.80 2.18 -4.46
N MET A 161 3.83 3.04 -4.83
CA MET A 161 2.45 2.60 -5.08
C MET A 161 2.36 1.78 -6.37
N ALA A 162 2.90 2.29 -7.50
CA ALA A 162 2.92 1.57 -8.77
C ALA A 162 3.65 0.23 -8.63
N ASN A 163 4.85 0.23 -8.02
CA ASN A 163 5.63 -0.98 -7.78
C ASN A 163 4.81 -2.06 -7.05
N SER A 164 4.15 -1.68 -5.96
CA SER A 164 3.40 -2.63 -5.14
C SER A 164 2.10 -3.06 -5.82
N LEU A 165 1.42 -2.14 -6.51
CA LEU A 165 0.13 -2.42 -7.15
C LEU A 165 0.29 -3.30 -8.39
N ILE A 166 1.36 -3.12 -9.17
CA ILE A 166 1.70 -4.02 -10.28
C ILE A 166 1.87 -5.45 -9.76
N VAL A 167 2.71 -5.63 -8.76
CA VAL A 167 2.97 -6.97 -8.21
C VAL A 167 1.72 -7.58 -7.58
N GLY A 168 1.02 -6.82 -6.72
CA GLY A 168 -0.18 -7.29 -6.02
C GLY A 168 -1.32 -7.64 -6.98
N GLY A 169 -1.58 -6.79 -7.98
CA GLY A 169 -2.60 -7.05 -9.00
C GLY A 169 -2.31 -8.29 -9.82
N LEU A 170 -1.06 -8.48 -10.25
CA LEU A 170 -0.66 -9.67 -11.01
C LEU A 170 -0.73 -10.94 -10.16
N LEU A 171 -0.29 -10.91 -8.90
CA LEU A 171 -0.45 -12.03 -7.96
C LEU A 171 -1.92 -12.40 -7.73
N ALA A 172 -2.81 -11.41 -7.76
CA ALA A 172 -4.26 -11.59 -7.63
C ALA A 172 -4.94 -12.07 -8.93
N GLY A 173 -4.18 -12.29 -10.01
CA GLY A 173 -4.70 -12.73 -11.30
C GLY A 173 -5.41 -11.64 -12.11
N MET A 174 -5.17 -10.37 -11.81
CA MET A 174 -5.71 -9.22 -12.56
C MET A 174 -4.89 -8.94 -13.82
N GLN A 175 -5.51 -8.24 -14.77
CA GLN A 175 -4.78 -7.55 -15.83
C GLN A 175 -4.38 -6.18 -15.33
N VAL A 176 -3.10 -5.84 -15.37
CA VAL A 176 -2.58 -4.60 -14.79
C VAL A 176 -1.98 -3.72 -15.87
N THR A 177 -2.46 -2.50 -15.95
CA THR A 177 -1.85 -1.43 -16.76
C THR A 177 -1.24 -0.39 -15.85
N CYS A 178 0.02 -0.03 -16.09
CA CYS A 178 0.67 1.10 -15.43
C CYS A 178 0.87 2.23 -16.45
N VAL A 179 0.35 3.40 -16.11
CA VAL A 179 0.45 4.61 -16.93
C VAL A 179 1.33 5.62 -16.22
N CYS A 180 2.49 5.91 -16.79
CA CYS A 180 3.42 6.88 -16.23
C CYS A 180 4.26 7.55 -17.32
N PRO A 181 4.72 8.80 -17.12
CA PRO A 181 5.69 9.41 -18.01
C PRO A 181 6.98 8.58 -18.09
N GLN A 182 7.67 8.63 -19.22
CA GLN A 182 8.86 7.78 -19.44
C GLN A 182 9.98 7.98 -18.42
N SER A 183 10.09 9.18 -17.85
CA SER A 183 11.08 9.51 -16.81
C SER A 183 10.70 9.02 -15.42
N TYR A 184 9.48 8.49 -15.23
CA TYR A 184 8.91 8.09 -13.95
C TYR A 184 8.41 6.65 -13.96
N ARG A 185 9.21 5.75 -14.57
CA ARG A 185 8.86 4.32 -14.69
C ARG A 185 8.98 3.57 -13.36
N PRO A 186 8.21 2.49 -13.18
CA PRO A 186 8.41 1.54 -12.09
C PRO A 186 9.82 0.97 -12.04
N ALA A 187 10.21 0.47 -10.87
CA ALA A 187 11.52 -0.14 -10.67
C ALA A 187 11.77 -1.30 -11.65
N VAL A 188 13.03 -1.44 -12.08
CA VAL A 188 13.41 -2.42 -13.12
C VAL A 188 13.06 -3.86 -12.73
N ASP A 189 13.29 -4.23 -11.48
CA ASP A 189 12.99 -5.56 -10.95
C ASP A 189 11.47 -5.84 -10.89
N VAL A 190 10.65 -4.81 -10.65
CA VAL A 190 9.18 -4.89 -10.75
C VAL A 190 8.75 -5.13 -12.20
N LEU A 191 9.36 -4.42 -13.15
CA LEU A 191 9.08 -4.65 -14.58
C LEU A 191 9.53 -6.05 -15.03
N MET A 192 10.67 -6.53 -14.53
CA MET A 192 11.12 -7.90 -14.77
C MET A 192 10.18 -8.95 -14.16
N PHE A 193 9.63 -8.68 -12.97
CA PHE A 193 8.60 -9.52 -12.36
C PHE A 193 7.34 -9.54 -13.22
N ALA A 194 6.85 -8.38 -13.63
CA ALA A 194 5.63 -8.22 -14.42
C ALA A 194 5.75 -8.88 -15.81
N HIS A 195 6.94 -8.84 -16.43
CA HIS A 195 7.20 -9.50 -17.72
C HIS A 195 6.90 -11.00 -17.71
N LYS A 196 7.03 -11.67 -16.57
CA LYS A 196 6.69 -13.11 -16.42
C LYS A 196 5.21 -13.41 -16.62
N TYR A 197 4.34 -12.40 -16.49
CA TYR A 197 2.89 -12.50 -16.64
C TYR A 197 2.43 -12.21 -18.07
N GLY A 198 3.35 -11.92 -19.01
CA GLY A 198 3.06 -11.73 -20.43
C GLY A 198 2.02 -10.63 -20.67
N SER A 199 0.95 -10.97 -21.38
CA SER A 199 -0.11 -10.03 -21.76
C SER A 199 -0.99 -9.55 -20.59
N ALA A 200 -0.82 -10.09 -19.39
CA ALA A 200 -1.53 -9.60 -18.22
C ALA A 200 -0.95 -8.28 -17.67
N PHE A 201 0.23 -7.87 -18.15
CA PHE A 201 0.84 -6.58 -17.79
C PHE A 201 1.04 -5.70 -19.02
N HIS A 202 0.68 -4.43 -18.90
CA HIS A 202 0.91 -3.41 -19.91
C HIS A 202 1.50 -2.13 -19.28
N LEU A 203 2.50 -1.54 -19.94
CA LEU A 203 3.11 -0.27 -19.53
C LEU A 203 2.98 0.72 -20.69
N THR A 204 2.33 1.84 -20.44
CA THR A 204 2.17 2.91 -21.44
C THR A 204 2.43 4.29 -20.83
N ALA A 205 2.67 5.28 -21.68
CA ALA A 205 2.73 6.68 -21.30
C ALA A 205 1.44 7.43 -21.72
N ASP A 206 0.51 6.77 -22.36
CA ASP A 206 -0.77 7.35 -22.80
C ASP A 206 -1.88 7.02 -21.80
N PRO A 207 -2.39 8.03 -21.04
CA PRO A 207 -3.47 7.82 -20.09
C PRO A 207 -4.77 7.31 -20.73
N ALA A 208 -5.12 7.74 -21.94
CA ALA A 208 -6.36 7.32 -22.58
C ALA A 208 -6.29 5.84 -23.00
N GLU A 209 -5.15 5.40 -23.55
CA GLU A 209 -4.88 3.99 -23.81
C GLU A 209 -4.94 3.15 -22.53
N GLY A 210 -4.29 3.64 -21.46
CA GLY A 210 -4.16 2.86 -20.22
C GLY A 210 -5.47 2.64 -19.48
N VAL A 211 -6.37 3.62 -19.46
CA VAL A 211 -7.66 3.50 -18.76
C VAL A 211 -8.74 2.80 -19.62
N GLN A 212 -8.45 2.52 -20.89
CA GLN A 212 -9.44 1.91 -21.78
C GLN A 212 -9.98 0.59 -21.22
N ASP A 213 -11.31 0.50 -21.10
CA ASP A 213 -12.04 -0.67 -20.58
C ASP A 213 -11.59 -1.11 -19.17
N ALA A 214 -10.99 -0.22 -18.35
CA ALA A 214 -10.61 -0.55 -16.99
C ALA A 214 -11.81 -0.79 -16.09
N ASP A 215 -11.75 -1.83 -15.25
CA ASP A 215 -12.71 -2.06 -14.16
C ASP A 215 -12.41 -1.17 -12.97
N VAL A 216 -11.11 -0.88 -12.75
CA VAL A 216 -10.60 -0.07 -11.63
C VAL A 216 -9.50 0.84 -12.14
N VAL A 217 -9.55 2.10 -11.75
CA VAL A 217 -8.48 3.09 -11.98
C VAL A 217 -7.99 3.59 -10.64
N ALA A 218 -6.70 3.40 -10.37
CA ALA A 218 -6.06 3.87 -9.15
C ALA A 218 -5.07 4.99 -9.46
N THR A 219 -4.94 5.95 -8.54
CA THR A 219 -3.90 6.99 -8.59
C THR A 219 -3.33 7.28 -7.21
N ALA A 220 -2.25 8.01 -7.18
CA ALA A 220 -1.61 8.50 -5.97
C ALA A 220 -0.94 9.86 -6.25
N VAL A 221 -0.65 10.61 -5.19
CA VAL A 221 0.12 11.85 -5.32
C VAL A 221 1.44 11.58 -6.03
N TRP A 222 1.60 12.16 -7.19
CA TRP A 222 2.84 12.09 -7.97
C TRP A 222 3.73 13.32 -7.73
N ASN A 223 3.21 14.44 -7.24
CA ASN A 223 4.00 15.60 -6.86
C ASN A 223 4.31 15.57 -5.35
N THR A 224 5.33 14.81 -4.97
CA THR A 224 5.77 14.67 -3.57
C THR A 224 6.83 15.69 -3.16
N ALA A 225 7.33 16.51 -4.10
CA ALA A 225 8.30 17.55 -3.84
C ALA A 225 7.65 18.73 -3.11
N LYS A 226 8.48 19.50 -2.39
CA LYS A 226 7.99 20.69 -1.69
C LYS A 226 7.46 21.72 -2.70
N PRO A 227 6.24 22.24 -2.53
CA PRO A 227 5.67 23.24 -3.43
C PRO A 227 6.60 24.45 -3.65
N GLY A 228 6.69 24.93 -4.90
CA GLY A 228 7.53 26.06 -5.29
C GLY A 228 9.01 25.72 -5.47
N THR A 229 9.40 24.44 -5.38
CA THR A 229 10.76 24.02 -5.76
C THR A 229 10.85 23.68 -7.24
N PRO A 230 12.04 23.79 -7.86
CA PRO A 230 12.24 23.41 -9.27
C PRO A 230 11.80 21.97 -9.58
N GLU A 231 11.97 21.04 -8.62
CA GLU A 231 11.50 19.65 -8.75
C GLU A 231 9.98 19.57 -8.82
N SER A 232 9.27 20.27 -7.92
CA SER A 232 7.81 20.31 -7.92
C SER A 232 7.26 20.89 -9.23
N GLU A 233 7.86 21.99 -9.73
CA GLU A 233 7.47 22.59 -11.00
C GLU A 233 7.75 21.68 -12.20
N GLN A 234 8.84 20.92 -12.17
CA GLN A 234 9.16 19.95 -13.21
C GLN A 234 8.13 18.82 -13.22
N ARG A 235 7.78 18.27 -12.05
CA ARG A 235 6.74 17.24 -11.94
C ARG A 235 5.39 17.74 -12.45
N LEU A 236 4.97 18.96 -12.12
CA LEU A 236 3.74 19.56 -12.65
C LEU A 236 3.73 19.61 -14.19
N ARG A 237 4.87 19.89 -14.82
CA ARG A 237 4.99 19.88 -16.30
C ARG A 237 4.94 18.46 -16.88
N ASP A 238 5.67 17.53 -16.27
CA ASP A 238 5.82 16.15 -16.77
C ASP A 238 4.53 15.33 -16.64
N PHE A 239 3.69 15.68 -15.65
CA PHE A 239 2.41 15.00 -15.40
C PHE A 239 1.19 15.72 -16.02
N VAL A 240 1.39 16.64 -16.93
CA VAL A 240 0.27 17.24 -17.72
C VAL A 240 -0.45 16.12 -18.48
N GLY A 241 -1.76 15.98 -18.26
CA GLY A 241 -2.60 14.96 -18.87
C GLY A 241 -2.77 13.67 -18.05
N TYR A 242 -2.07 13.51 -16.91
CA TYR A 242 -2.18 12.36 -16.03
C TYR A 242 -3.18 12.53 -14.87
N GLN A 243 -3.89 13.65 -14.83
CA GLN A 243 -4.96 13.86 -13.85
C GLN A 243 -6.17 12.96 -14.14
N LEU A 244 -6.68 12.26 -13.14
CA LEU A 244 -7.97 11.58 -13.25
C LEU A 244 -9.09 12.60 -13.31
N THR A 245 -9.65 12.76 -14.49
CA THR A 245 -10.81 13.63 -14.80
C THR A 245 -11.97 12.79 -15.30
N GLY A 246 -13.21 13.33 -15.22
CA GLY A 246 -14.37 12.65 -15.79
C GLY A 246 -14.17 12.31 -17.26
N LYS A 247 -13.55 13.23 -18.03
CA LYS A 247 -13.26 13.01 -19.46
C LYS A 247 -12.30 11.84 -19.69
N LEU A 248 -11.26 11.69 -18.87
CA LEU A 248 -10.34 10.54 -18.99
C LEU A 248 -11.07 9.24 -18.67
N LEU A 249 -11.92 9.22 -17.65
CA LEU A 249 -12.66 8.03 -17.22
C LEU A 249 -13.77 7.60 -18.20
N GLU A 250 -14.16 8.44 -19.17
CA GLU A 250 -15.10 8.04 -20.25
C GLU A 250 -14.57 6.88 -21.09
N SER A 251 -13.23 6.65 -21.13
CA SER A 251 -12.60 5.52 -21.81
C SER A 251 -12.62 4.23 -20.98
N ALA A 252 -12.88 4.31 -19.69
CA ALA A 252 -13.03 3.16 -18.82
C ALA A 252 -14.43 2.54 -18.91
N LYS A 253 -14.70 1.46 -18.17
CA LYS A 253 -16.05 0.91 -18.09
C LYS A 253 -17.03 1.90 -17.45
N PRO A 254 -18.31 1.87 -17.83
CA PRO A 254 -19.32 2.81 -17.28
C PRO A 254 -19.46 2.74 -15.76
N ASP A 255 -19.15 1.60 -15.15
CA ASP A 255 -19.18 1.34 -13.72
C ASP A 255 -17.77 1.35 -13.10
N VAL A 256 -16.80 2.01 -13.72
CA VAL A 256 -15.41 2.06 -13.25
C VAL A 256 -15.34 2.48 -11.78
N MET A 257 -14.50 1.79 -11.03
CA MET A 257 -14.17 2.11 -9.65
C MET A 257 -12.91 2.94 -9.59
N VAL A 258 -12.87 3.99 -8.77
CA VAL A 258 -11.68 4.81 -8.59
C VAL A 258 -11.13 4.66 -7.18
N LEU A 259 -9.83 4.40 -7.08
CA LEU A 259 -9.09 4.26 -5.83
C LEU A 259 -8.03 5.36 -5.68
N HIS A 260 -7.81 5.77 -4.45
CA HIS A 260 -6.79 6.75 -4.08
C HIS A 260 -6.28 6.52 -2.66
N CYS A 261 -5.01 6.18 -2.51
CA CYS A 261 -4.40 5.84 -1.21
C CYS A 261 -4.35 6.97 -0.18
N LEU A 262 -4.74 8.19 -0.55
CA LEU A 262 -4.71 9.40 0.29
C LEU A 262 -3.31 9.71 0.90
N PRO A 263 -2.99 11.01 1.13
CA PRO A 263 -3.83 12.20 0.88
C PRO A 263 -4.02 12.45 -0.61
N ALA A 264 -5.07 13.19 -1.01
CA ALA A 264 -5.28 13.60 -2.39
C ALA A 264 -4.96 15.10 -2.57
N HIS A 265 -4.19 15.41 -3.63
CA HIS A 265 -3.99 16.77 -4.09
C HIS A 265 -5.00 17.07 -5.20
N ARG A 266 -6.21 17.45 -4.80
CA ARG A 266 -7.29 17.74 -5.73
C ARG A 266 -6.90 18.85 -6.70
N GLY A 267 -7.03 18.60 -7.99
CA GLY A 267 -6.57 19.50 -9.05
C GLY A 267 -5.19 19.11 -9.62
N GLU A 268 -4.46 18.21 -8.95
CA GLU A 268 -3.22 17.63 -9.47
C GLU A 268 -3.48 16.22 -10.02
N GLU A 269 -3.35 15.14 -9.23
CA GLU A 269 -3.53 13.75 -9.70
C GLU A 269 -5.00 13.33 -9.89
N ILE A 270 -5.92 14.01 -9.21
CA ILE A 270 -7.36 13.75 -9.31
C ILE A 270 -8.17 15.03 -9.24
N SER A 271 -9.18 15.16 -10.09
CA SER A 271 -10.09 16.30 -10.01
C SER A 271 -11.04 16.20 -8.81
N SER A 272 -11.45 17.34 -8.25
CA SER A 272 -12.40 17.36 -7.13
C SER A 272 -13.71 16.65 -7.46
N ALA A 273 -14.20 16.77 -8.70
CA ALA A 273 -15.43 16.15 -9.14
C ALA A 273 -15.34 14.61 -9.14
N VAL A 274 -14.27 14.06 -9.69
CA VAL A 274 -14.01 12.60 -9.68
C VAL A 274 -13.82 12.09 -8.26
N PHE A 275 -13.05 12.82 -7.44
CA PHE A 275 -12.85 12.43 -6.06
C PHE A 275 -14.17 12.34 -5.28
N GLU A 276 -15.04 13.36 -5.36
CA GLU A 276 -16.33 13.35 -4.64
C GLU A 276 -17.29 12.28 -5.18
N GLN A 277 -17.29 12.06 -6.48
CA GLN A 277 -18.10 10.99 -7.10
C GLN A 277 -17.70 9.60 -6.57
N HIS A 278 -16.42 9.36 -6.36
CA HIS A 278 -15.85 8.09 -5.91
C HIS A 278 -15.45 8.08 -4.43
N ALA A 279 -15.82 9.09 -3.66
CA ALA A 279 -15.50 9.20 -2.24
C ALA A 279 -15.89 7.95 -1.43
N PRO A 280 -17.07 7.29 -1.63
CA PRO A 280 -17.40 6.09 -0.90
C PRO A 280 -16.39 4.94 -1.10
N GLU A 281 -15.85 4.80 -2.30
CA GLU A 281 -14.85 3.76 -2.63
C GLU A 281 -13.50 4.08 -2.01
N ILE A 282 -13.07 5.34 -2.12
CA ILE A 282 -11.79 5.84 -1.58
C ILE A 282 -11.78 5.74 -0.04
N PHE A 283 -12.91 6.00 0.62
CA PHE A 283 -12.96 5.90 2.07
C PHE A 283 -13.14 4.45 2.56
N ASP A 284 -13.79 3.56 1.79
CA ASP A 284 -13.77 2.12 2.06
C ASP A 284 -12.36 1.55 1.93
N GLU A 285 -11.58 1.98 0.92
CA GLU A 285 -10.17 1.65 0.77
C GLU A 285 -9.36 2.08 2.00
N ALA A 286 -9.60 3.30 2.48
CA ALA A 286 -8.94 3.81 3.69
C ALA A 286 -9.34 3.02 4.95
N GLU A 287 -10.61 2.60 5.09
CA GLU A 287 -11.08 1.72 6.17
C GLU A 287 -10.41 0.35 6.09
N ASN A 288 -10.32 -0.23 4.89
CA ASN A 288 -9.75 -1.56 4.67
C ASN A 288 -8.27 -1.65 5.06
N ARG A 289 -7.56 -0.53 5.17
CA ARG A 289 -6.21 -0.48 5.77
C ARG A 289 -6.19 -1.08 7.17
N LEU A 290 -7.20 -0.78 7.99
CA LEU A 290 -7.33 -1.33 9.34
C LEU A 290 -7.48 -2.87 9.29
N HIS A 291 -8.33 -3.36 8.41
CA HIS A 291 -8.68 -4.78 8.37
C HIS A 291 -7.55 -5.67 7.82
N VAL A 292 -6.91 -5.25 6.72
CA VAL A 292 -5.75 -5.99 6.18
C VAL A 292 -4.55 -5.96 7.11
N GLN A 293 -4.31 -4.85 7.81
CA GLN A 293 -3.24 -4.77 8.80
C GLN A 293 -3.49 -5.68 10.01
N LYS A 294 -4.75 -5.77 10.48
CA LYS A 294 -5.13 -6.76 11.49
C LYS A 294 -4.87 -8.19 11.00
N ALA A 295 -5.24 -8.50 9.75
CA ALA A 295 -5.01 -9.82 9.18
C ALA A 295 -3.52 -10.16 9.11
N VAL A 296 -2.69 -9.25 8.61
CA VAL A 296 -1.23 -9.45 8.57
C VAL A 296 -0.65 -9.69 9.96
N LEU A 297 -1.05 -8.90 10.95
CA LEU A 297 -0.61 -9.08 12.34
C LEU A 297 -1.07 -10.43 12.93
N ALA A 298 -2.33 -10.82 12.68
CA ALA A 298 -2.87 -12.09 13.16
C ALA A 298 -2.16 -13.30 12.53
N ILE A 299 -1.85 -13.25 11.24
CA ILE A 299 -1.10 -14.30 10.55
C ILE A 299 0.33 -14.41 11.08
N LEU A 300 1.02 -13.30 11.25
CA LEU A 300 2.41 -13.28 11.70
C LEU A 300 2.59 -13.66 13.18
N LEU A 301 1.63 -13.30 14.05
CA LEU A 301 1.79 -13.42 15.50
C LEU A 301 0.90 -14.47 16.16
N ALA A 302 -0.21 -14.83 15.53
CA ALA A 302 -1.17 -15.80 16.07
C ALA A 302 -1.31 -17.07 15.20
N GLY A 303 -0.61 -17.17 14.06
CA GLY A 303 -0.63 -18.33 13.18
C GLY A 303 -1.99 -18.58 12.52
N LYS A 304 -2.74 -17.53 12.19
CA LYS A 304 -4.06 -17.60 11.52
C LYS A 304 -3.95 -17.90 10.03
#